data_08e7c8180efadad680a775e2e4b6ceda
#
_entry.id   08e7c8180efadad680a775e2e4b6ceda
#
_cell.length_a   1.000
_cell.length_b   1.000
_cell.length_c   1.000
_cell.angle_alpha   90.00
_cell.angle_beta   90.00
_cell.angle_gamma   90.00
#
_symmetry.space_group_name_H-M   'P 1'
#
loop_
_entity.id
_entity.type
_entity.pdbx_description
1 polymer ?
#
loop_
_entity_poly.entity_id
_entity_poly.type
_entity_poly.pdbx_seq_one_letter_code
_entity_poly.pdbx_strand_id
1 'polypeptide(L)'
;MSVKIGINGFGRIGRIVFRETFNRDNVEVVAINDLLDVDHLAYLLRYDSVHGRFDGKVEVKDGELFVNDRHIRVTAVKDPSTLKWDEVGVDVVAECTGIFTTLETAQAHINGGAKKVGVLPSDFFNMFLPIST
;
A
#
# COMPACT_ATOMS: atom_id res chain seq x y z
N MET A 1 15.15 -11.79 6.72
CA MET A 1 15.03 -10.78 5.64
C MET A 1 13.58 -10.48 5.38
N SER A 2 13.24 -9.20 5.25
CA SER A 2 11.87 -8.79 4.98
C SER A 2 11.65 -8.56 3.50
N VAL A 3 10.46 -8.92 3.03
CA VAL A 3 10.01 -8.53 1.70
C VAL A 3 9.45 -7.11 1.82
N LYS A 4 9.94 -6.21 0.99
CA LYS A 4 9.50 -4.82 1.00
C LYS A 4 8.38 -4.60 -0.02
N ILE A 5 7.27 -4.07 0.45
CA ILE A 5 6.06 -3.89 -0.34
C ILE A 5 5.79 -2.42 -0.60
N GLY A 6 5.44 -2.12 -1.84
CA GLY A 6 4.83 -0.85 -2.22
C GLY A 6 3.35 -1.07 -2.50
N ILE A 7 2.51 -0.16 -2.07
CA ILE A 7 1.06 -0.24 -2.30
C ILE A 7 0.68 0.85 -3.30
N ASN A 8 0.06 0.47 -4.40
CA ASN A 8 -0.50 1.42 -5.34
C ASN A 8 -2.02 1.44 -5.15
N GLY A 9 -2.52 2.55 -4.63
CA GLY A 9 -3.92 2.73 -4.28
C GLY A 9 -4.18 2.40 -2.82
N PHE A 10 -4.43 3.43 -2.01
CA PHE A 10 -4.66 3.26 -0.57
C PHE A 10 -6.15 3.42 -0.24
N GLY A 11 -7.00 2.80 -1.07
CA GLY A 11 -8.40 2.67 -0.77
C GLY A 11 -8.64 1.54 0.23
N ARG A 12 -9.83 0.98 0.22
CA ARG A 12 -10.20 -0.08 1.17
C ARG A 12 -9.25 -1.27 1.11
N ILE A 13 -8.94 -1.74 -0.10
CA ILE A 13 -8.08 -2.92 -0.27
C ILE A 13 -6.65 -2.61 0.13
N GLY A 14 -6.11 -1.46 -0.27
CA GLY A 14 -4.76 -1.08 0.12
C GLY A 14 -4.61 -0.97 1.63
N ARG A 15 -5.62 -0.47 2.32
CA ARG A 15 -5.62 -0.40 3.78
C ARG A 15 -5.66 -1.79 4.42
N ILE A 16 -6.40 -2.73 3.84
CA ILE A 16 -6.41 -4.11 4.33
C ILE A 16 -5.02 -4.73 4.18
N VAL A 17 -4.41 -4.57 3.01
CA VAL A 17 -3.06 -5.08 2.77
C VAL A 17 -2.08 -4.51 3.80
N PHE A 18 -2.15 -3.20 4.04
CA PHE A 18 -1.28 -2.56 5.02
C PHE A 18 -1.47 -3.18 6.40
N ARG A 19 -2.71 -3.30 6.86
CA ARG A 19 -3.02 -3.83 8.20
C ARG A 19 -2.61 -5.29 8.33
N GLU A 20 -2.87 -6.10 7.31
CA GLU A 20 -2.51 -7.52 7.34
C GLU A 20 -1.00 -7.74 7.37
N THR A 21 -0.24 -6.90 6.67
CA THR A 21 1.21 -7.05 6.62
C THR A 21 1.92 -6.38 7.79
N PHE A 22 1.27 -5.44 8.46
CA PHE A 22 1.90 -4.65 9.52
C PHE A 22 2.38 -5.52 10.68
N ASN A 23 1.64 -6.56 11.02
CA ASN A 23 1.95 -7.43 12.15
C ASN A 23 2.82 -8.63 11.78
N ARG A 24 3.31 -8.67 10.54
CA ARG A 24 4.17 -9.76 10.09
C ARG A 24 5.63 -9.35 10.12
N ASP A 25 6.49 -10.22 10.62
CA ASP A 25 7.91 -9.92 10.77
C ASP A 25 8.68 -10.01 9.46
N ASN A 26 8.14 -10.73 8.48
CA ASN A 26 8.83 -10.99 7.21
C ASN A 26 8.35 -10.11 6.07
N VAL A 27 7.49 -9.14 6.34
CA VAL A 27 6.92 -8.25 5.33
C VAL A 27 6.92 -6.83 5.88
N GLU A 28 7.26 -5.86 5.03
CA GLU A 28 7.33 -4.46 5.45
C GLU A 28 6.81 -3.58 4.32
N VAL A 29 5.82 -2.73 4.62
CA VAL A 29 5.35 -1.72 3.67
C VAL A 29 6.27 -0.51 3.77
N VAL A 30 6.91 -0.14 2.67
CA VAL A 30 7.87 0.97 2.63
C VAL A 30 7.41 2.13 1.78
N ALA A 31 6.37 1.95 0.96
CA ALA A 31 5.90 3.00 0.08
C ALA A 31 4.41 2.84 -0.22
N ILE A 32 3.73 3.97 -0.37
CA ILE A 32 2.32 4.03 -0.77
C ILE A 32 2.21 5.08 -1.86
N ASN A 33 1.52 4.76 -2.95
CA ASN A 33 1.17 5.73 -3.98
C ASN A 33 -0.35 5.87 -4.02
N ASP A 34 -0.83 7.10 -3.83
CA ASP A 34 -2.25 7.43 -3.94
C ASP A 34 -2.37 8.91 -4.24
N LEU A 35 -3.44 9.30 -4.93
CA LEU A 35 -3.62 10.70 -5.31
C LEU A 35 -4.10 11.59 -4.16
N LEU A 36 -4.48 11.01 -3.04
CA LEU A 36 -4.84 11.76 -1.85
C LEU A 36 -3.59 12.26 -1.13
N ASP A 37 -3.73 13.34 -0.37
CA ASP A 37 -2.60 13.87 0.39
C ASP A 37 -2.25 12.98 1.59
N VAL A 38 -1.09 13.20 2.16
CA VAL A 38 -0.56 12.35 3.24
C VAL A 38 -1.40 12.45 4.51
N ASP A 39 -1.95 13.61 4.81
CA ASP A 39 -2.81 13.78 5.99
C ASP A 39 -4.09 12.97 5.86
N HIS A 40 -4.66 12.95 4.67
CA HIS A 40 -5.86 12.16 4.40
C HIS A 40 -5.56 10.66 4.49
N LEU A 41 -4.41 10.23 3.95
CA LEU A 41 -4.01 8.83 4.04
C LEU A 41 -3.82 8.40 5.50
N ALA A 42 -3.19 9.26 6.31
CA ALA A 42 -3.00 8.98 7.72
C ALA A 42 -4.34 8.88 8.46
N TYR A 43 -5.27 9.78 8.14
CA TYR A 43 -6.61 9.73 8.72
C TYR A 43 -7.32 8.42 8.38
N LEU A 44 -7.28 8.03 7.11
CA LEU A 44 -7.93 6.79 6.67
C LEU A 44 -7.31 5.56 7.34
N LEU A 45 -6.01 5.56 7.54
CA LEU A 45 -5.35 4.44 8.21
C LEU A 45 -5.75 4.36 9.68
N ARG A 46 -5.83 5.49 10.37
CA ARG A 46 -6.22 5.53 11.79
C ARG A 46 -7.65 5.08 12.02
N TYR A 47 -8.57 5.51 11.17
CA TYR A 47 -10.01 5.47 11.45
C TYR A 47 -10.81 4.76 10.35
N ASP A 48 -10.35 3.58 9.94
CA ASP A 48 -11.09 2.79 8.98
C ASP A 48 -12.39 2.31 9.63
N SER A 49 -13.54 2.69 9.04
CA SER A 49 -14.84 2.38 9.60
C SER A 49 -15.21 0.89 9.53
N VAL A 50 -14.57 0.15 8.64
CA VAL A 50 -14.86 -1.28 8.45
C VAL A 50 -14.00 -2.16 9.36
N HIS A 51 -12.73 -1.81 9.50
CA HIS A 51 -11.75 -2.62 10.23
C HIS A 51 -11.43 -2.08 11.62
N GLY A 52 -12.08 -0.97 11.98
CA GLY A 52 -11.85 -0.34 13.25
C GLY A 52 -10.55 0.46 13.30
N ARG A 53 -10.23 0.92 14.50
CA ARG A 53 -9.06 1.76 14.72
C ARG A 53 -7.78 0.96 14.52
N PHE A 54 -6.83 1.55 13.79
CA PHE A 54 -5.53 0.93 13.58
C PHE A 54 -4.74 0.90 14.90
N ASP A 55 -4.10 -0.22 15.16
CA ASP A 55 -3.43 -0.49 16.43
C ASP A 55 -2.01 0.06 16.51
N GLY A 56 -1.53 0.68 15.45
CA GLY A 56 -0.20 1.28 15.42
C GLY A 56 -0.25 2.79 15.61
N LYS A 57 0.92 3.39 15.84
CA LYS A 57 1.06 4.82 15.95
C LYS A 57 1.27 5.42 14.56
N VAL A 58 0.31 6.21 14.10
CA VAL A 58 0.37 6.87 12.80
C VAL A 58 0.63 8.35 12.99
N GLU A 59 1.72 8.86 12.38
CA GLU A 59 2.10 10.26 12.50
C GLU A 59 2.43 10.85 11.14
N VAL A 60 2.16 12.15 10.99
CA VAL A 60 2.60 12.92 9.83
C VAL A 60 3.55 14.00 10.37
N LYS A 61 4.80 13.96 9.90
CA LYS A 61 5.82 14.92 10.29
C LYS A 61 6.46 15.51 9.05
N ASP A 62 6.43 16.82 8.92
CA ASP A 62 7.00 17.56 7.78
C ASP A 62 6.47 17.05 6.42
N GLY A 63 5.19 16.70 6.38
CA GLY A 63 4.55 16.18 5.16
C GLY A 63 4.88 14.74 4.84
N GLU A 64 5.53 14.02 5.76
CA GLU A 64 5.89 12.63 5.55
C GLU A 64 5.17 11.71 6.54
N LEU A 65 4.86 10.50 6.08
CA LEU A 65 4.13 9.52 6.87
C LEU A 65 5.08 8.62 7.66
N PHE A 66 4.79 8.47 8.95
CA PHE A 66 5.51 7.54 9.82
C PHE A 66 4.50 6.64 10.52
N VAL A 67 4.79 5.34 10.52
CA VAL A 67 3.98 4.36 11.25
C VAL A 67 4.91 3.60 12.18
N ASN A 68 4.69 3.72 13.49
CA ASN A 68 5.57 3.19 14.53
C ASN A 68 7.02 3.61 14.31
N ASP A 69 7.20 4.90 14.01
CA ASP A 69 8.50 5.53 13.75
C ASP A 69 9.22 5.04 12.48
N ARG A 70 8.54 4.27 11.64
CA ARG A 70 9.08 3.86 10.34
C ARG A 70 8.58 4.80 9.26
N HIS A 71 9.51 5.38 8.50
CA HIS A 71 9.17 6.25 7.39
C HIS A 71 8.57 5.45 6.23
N ILE A 72 7.44 5.93 5.71
CA ILE A 72 6.81 5.36 4.53
C ILE A 72 6.77 6.44 3.46
N ARG A 73 7.37 6.16 2.30
CA ARG A 73 7.35 7.09 1.19
C ARG A 73 5.93 7.19 0.62
N VAL A 74 5.39 8.40 0.56
CA VAL A 74 4.06 8.64 -0.02
C VAL A 74 4.25 9.43 -1.31
N THR A 75 3.66 8.93 -2.39
CA THR A 75 3.67 9.59 -3.70
C THR A 75 2.25 9.75 -4.22
N ALA A 76 2.08 10.68 -5.15
CA ALA A 76 0.79 10.95 -5.78
C ALA A 76 0.96 11.01 -7.29
N VAL A 77 1.35 9.89 -7.88
CA VAL A 77 1.72 9.78 -9.28
C VAL A 77 0.69 8.93 -10.02
N LYS A 78 0.23 9.41 -11.16
CA LYS A 78 -0.74 8.69 -11.98
C LYS A 78 -0.12 7.59 -12.83
N ASP A 79 1.10 7.78 -13.31
CA ASP A 79 1.77 6.84 -14.19
C ASP A 79 2.67 5.91 -13.38
N PRO A 80 2.33 4.61 -13.25
CA PRO A 80 3.12 3.69 -12.43
C PRO A 80 4.56 3.52 -12.89
N SER A 81 4.85 3.74 -14.17
CA SER A 81 6.20 3.56 -14.70
C SER A 81 7.18 4.61 -14.17
N THR A 82 6.68 5.70 -13.59
CA THR A 82 7.52 6.78 -13.06
C THR A 82 7.66 6.73 -11.53
N LEU A 83 7.15 5.69 -10.87
CA LEU A 83 7.11 5.62 -9.42
C LEU A 83 8.47 5.38 -8.76
N LYS A 84 9.43 4.84 -9.49
CA LYS A 84 10.78 4.59 -8.99
C LYS A 84 10.78 3.76 -7.69
N TRP A 85 10.08 2.65 -7.74
CA TRP A 85 9.97 1.73 -6.60
C TRP A 85 11.33 1.25 -6.10
N ASP A 86 12.31 1.17 -7.00
CA ASP A 86 13.67 0.72 -6.66
C ASP A 86 14.40 1.68 -5.73
N GLU A 87 14.03 2.96 -5.71
CA GLU A 87 14.66 3.94 -4.83
C GLU A 87 14.43 3.63 -3.34
N VAL A 88 13.35 2.95 -3.01
CA VAL A 88 13.04 2.56 -1.64
C VAL A 88 13.15 1.05 -1.44
N GLY A 89 13.68 0.35 -2.42
CA GLY A 89 13.95 -1.08 -2.32
C GLY A 89 12.70 -1.96 -2.35
N VAL A 90 11.64 -1.51 -3.02
CA VAL A 90 10.41 -2.30 -3.12
C VAL A 90 10.64 -3.58 -3.90
N ASP A 91 10.31 -4.71 -3.30
CA ASP A 91 10.41 -6.01 -3.97
C ASP A 91 9.11 -6.35 -4.69
N VAL A 92 7.97 -6.09 -4.06
CA VAL A 92 6.65 -6.42 -4.61
C VAL A 92 5.73 -5.21 -4.51
N VAL A 93 5.03 -4.91 -5.59
CA VAL A 93 3.98 -3.90 -5.59
C VAL A 93 2.63 -4.59 -5.50
N ALA A 94 1.82 -4.20 -4.53
CA ALA A 94 0.43 -4.60 -4.45
C ALA A 94 -0.41 -3.56 -5.21
N GLU A 95 -0.94 -3.93 -6.35
CA GLU A 95 -1.78 -3.07 -7.17
C GLU A 95 -3.21 -3.16 -6.63
N CYS A 96 -3.63 -2.13 -5.90
CA CYS A 96 -4.89 -2.15 -5.13
C CYS A 96 -5.91 -1.11 -5.60
N THR A 97 -5.68 -0.48 -6.76
CA THR A 97 -6.61 0.54 -7.25
C THR A 97 -7.92 -0.05 -7.79
N GLY A 98 -7.89 -1.30 -8.19
CA GLY A 98 -9.02 -1.93 -8.86
C GLY A 98 -9.24 -1.48 -10.30
N ILE A 99 -8.51 -0.45 -10.73
CA ILE A 99 -8.61 0.10 -12.08
C ILE A 99 -7.65 -0.60 -13.02
N PHE A 100 -6.46 -0.89 -12.51
CA PHE A 100 -5.37 -1.45 -13.29
C PHE A 100 -5.32 -2.97 -13.07
N THR A 101 -5.95 -3.70 -13.97
CA THR A 101 -6.01 -5.16 -13.86
C THR A 101 -5.35 -5.87 -15.03
N THR A 102 -4.65 -5.12 -15.89
CA THR A 102 -4.06 -5.68 -17.09
C THR A 102 -2.58 -5.99 -16.93
N LEU A 103 -2.08 -6.83 -17.81
CA LEU A 103 -0.67 -7.17 -17.89
C LEU A 103 0.19 -5.91 -18.16
N GLU A 104 -0.36 -4.98 -18.94
CA GLU A 104 0.34 -3.72 -19.26
C GLU A 104 0.61 -2.89 -18.02
N THR A 105 -0.35 -2.85 -17.10
CA THR A 105 -0.16 -2.09 -15.85
C THR A 105 0.86 -2.77 -14.95
N ALA A 106 0.83 -4.09 -14.87
CA ALA A 106 1.85 -4.83 -14.13
C ALA A 106 3.23 -4.54 -14.70
N GLN A 107 3.35 -4.52 -16.03
CA GLN A 107 4.61 -4.19 -16.70
C GLN A 107 5.04 -2.75 -16.38
N ALA A 108 4.10 -1.81 -16.27
CA ALA A 108 4.42 -0.44 -15.92
C ALA A 108 5.05 -0.35 -14.53
N HIS A 109 4.58 -1.14 -13.56
CA HIS A 109 5.20 -1.18 -12.24
C HIS A 109 6.61 -1.78 -12.27
N ILE A 110 6.82 -2.80 -13.10
CA ILE A 110 8.15 -3.36 -13.30
C ILE A 110 9.08 -2.31 -13.91
N ASN A 111 8.60 -1.56 -14.90
CA ASN A 111 9.35 -0.47 -15.50
C ASN A 111 9.63 0.65 -14.48
N GLY A 112 8.77 0.79 -13.49
CA GLY A 112 8.96 1.74 -12.39
C GLY A 112 9.86 1.24 -11.28
N GLY A 113 10.48 0.07 -11.43
CA GLY A 113 11.50 -0.42 -10.51
C GLY A 113 11.06 -1.58 -9.61
N ALA A 114 9.82 -2.04 -9.69
CA ALA A 114 9.37 -3.17 -8.88
C ALA A 114 9.91 -4.48 -9.45
N LYS A 115 10.23 -5.43 -8.58
CA LYS A 115 10.68 -6.75 -9.00
C LYS A 115 9.52 -7.66 -9.35
N LYS A 116 8.42 -7.54 -8.61
CA LYS A 116 7.19 -8.32 -8.80
C LYS A 116 5.97 -7.45 -8.58
N VAL A 117 4.86 -7.82 -9.17
CA VAL A 117 3.60 -7.09 -9.01
C VAL A 117 2.47 -8.09 -8.74
N GLY A 118 1.71 -7.84 -7.70
CA GLY A 118 0.47 -8.58 -7.43
C GLY A 118 -0.71 -7.67 -7.71
N VAL A 119 -1.56 -8.05 -8.64
CA VAL A 119 -2.78 -7.30 -8.94
C VAL A 119 -3.91 -7.86 -8.10
N LEU A 120 -4.53 -6.99 -7.30
CA LEU A 120 -5.60 -7.39 -6.41
C LEU A 120 -6.94 -6.96 -7.01
N PRO A 121 -7.88 -7.90 -7.19
CA PRO A 121 -9.18 -7.57 -7.76
C PRO A 121 -10.01 -6.73 -6.79
N SER A 122 -11.03 -6.06 -7.31
CA SER A 122 -11.90 -5.22 -6.50
C SER A 122 -12.65 -5.99 -5.42
N ASP A 123 -12.80 -7.29 -5.58
CA ASP A 123 -13.44 -8.14 -4.59
C ASP A 123 -12.47 -8.78 -3.60
N PHE A 124 -11.20 -8.39 -3.65
CA PHE A 124 -10.17 -8.89 -2.73
C PHE A 124 -10.59 -8.73 -1.28
N PHE A 125 -11.30 -7.66 -0.98
CA PHE A 125 -11.84 -7.42 0.36
C PHE A 125 -12.66 -8.60 0.86
N ASN A 126 -13.52 -9.16 0.01
CA ASN A 126 -14.39 -10.27 0.38
C ASN A 126 -13.62 -11.55 0.64
N MET A 127 -12.42 -11.68 0.09
CA MET A 127 -11.58 -12.86 0.27
C MET A 127 -10.99 -12.92 1.69
N PHE A 128 -10.94 -11.79 2.39
CA PHE A 128 -10.39 -11.72 3.74
C PHE A 128 -11.47 -11.62 4.82
N LEU A 129 -12.73 -11.57 4.44
CA LEU A 129 -13.79 -11.59 5.43
C LEU A 129 -13.86 -12.97 6.07
N PRO A 130 -14.03 -13.05 7.38
CA PRO A 130 -14.15 -14.35 8.04
C PRO A 130 -15.35 -15.11 7.51
N ILE A 131 -15.10 -16.30 7.01
CA ILE A 131 -16.16 -17.14 6.47
C ILE A 131 -17.01 -17.73 7.59
N SER A 132 -16.42 -17.80 8.76
CA SER A 132 -17.04 -18.41 9.94
C SER A 132 -18.09 -17.53 10.61
N THR A 133 -18.27 -16.35 10.14
CA THR A 133 -19.25 -15.45 10.74
C THR A 133 -20.65 -15.75 10.27
#